data_17a301e808c5cee9c0260aadb60804d9
#
_entry.id   17a301e808c5cee9c0260aadb60804d9
#
_cell.length_a   1.000
_cell.length_b   1.000
_cell.length_c   1.000
_cell.angle_alpha   90.00
_cell.angle_beta   90.00
_cell.angle_gamma   90.00
#
_symmetry.space_group_name_H-M   'P 1'
#
loop_
_entity.id
_entity.type
_entity.pdbx_description
1 polymer ?
#
loop_
_entity_poly.entity_id
_entity_poly.type
_entity_poly.pdbx_seq_one_letter_code
_entity_poly.pdbx_strand_id
1 'polypeptide(L)'
;MIDQSLWRAHQLPRLHSLHSRPLPKEVDVVVVGAGITGLTAAYLLKRSGKRVAVFDRERIGAGETGNTSAHLTYVTDARITDLQKRFGDQGAQLAWRGGAAAIDLIESLAENGINCGFRRVPGFLCAPFTDGADLDSARSALREDARAANALGFAARFTETGPVTGKPAVSFADQGIVHPLEYIARLALTVDGDGSLVVEEAEVGDVIQDPLAVIVNGETIGCQNLLIATHVPIVGGRGLAGATLFQTKLYPYSSYVLGARLHDRALMPGLYFDTSDPYYFLRVHDDAQGRYAIFGGEDHKTGQERDTNARFERLAATFHNLVPSAQIERRWSGQVIETDDMLPFIGQVADHQYIATGFAGNGLTFGTLAGMMLHDAVTTATNPWKALLDPNRKASSLDALSGRIETDPRSRARGRAAHRE
;
A
#
# COMPACT_ATOMS: atom_id res chain seq x y z
N MET A 1 14.90 -7.71 -20.99
CA MET A 1 14.17 -7.15 -19.84
C MET A 1 12.97 -8.04 -19.57
N ILE A 2 12.70 -8.38 -18.31
CA ILE A 2 11.59 -9.27 -17.92
C ILE A 2 10.41 -8.40 -17.49
N ASP A 3 9.24 -8.59 -18.12
CA ASP A 3 8.00 -7.86 -17.81
C ASP A 3 7.27 -8.51 -16.64
N GLN A 4 7.90 -8.49 -15.46
CA GLN A 4 7.37 -9.10 -14.24
C GLN A 4 8.08 -8.55 -13.01
N SER A 5 7.34 -8.36 -11.90
CA SER A 5 7.93 -7.91 -10.65
C SER A 5 9.00 -8.88 -10.13
N LEU A 6 9.95 -8.35 -9.38
CA LEU A 6 11.01 -9.14 -8.72
C LEU A 6 10.42 -10.25 -7.85
N TRP A 7 9.33 -9.96 -7.16
CA TRP A 7 8.71 -10.86 -6.19
C TRP A 7 8.14 -12.12 -6.81
N ARG A 8 7.67 -12.05 -8.05
CA ARG A 8 7.08 -13.19 -8.81
C ARG A 8 8.14 -14.12 -9.40
N ALA A 9 9.42 -13.81 -9.25
CA ALA A 9 10.50 -14.72 -9.65
C ALA A 9 10.58 -15.98 -8.75
N HIS A 10 10.02 -15.90 -7.54
CA HIS A 10 9.97 -17.01 -6.60
C HIS A 10 8.67 -17.78 -6.74
N GLN A 11 8.76 -19.11 -6.73
CA GLN A 11 7.56 -19.95 -6.71
C GLN A 11 6.96 -19.92 -5.30
N LEU A 12 5.76 -19.37 -5.20
CA LEU A 12 4.98 -19.46 -3.97
C LEU A 12 4.40 -20.87 -3.81
N PRO A 13 4.21 -21.35 -2.56
CA PRO A 13 3.48 -22.58 -2.34
C PRO A 13 2.08 -22.47 -2.95
N ARG A 14 1.61 -23.54 -3.58
CA ARG A 14 0.22 -23.64 -4.01
C ARG A 14 -0.63 -23.97 -2.80
N LEU A 15 -1.65 -23.18 -2.60
CA LEU A 15 -2.72 -23.46 -1.64
C LEU A 15 -3.85 -24.25 -2.32
N HIS A 16 -4.95 -24.41 -1.64
CA HIS A 16 -6.09 -25.13 -2.19
C HIS A 16 -6.76 -24.32 -3.29
N SER A 17 -6.95 -24.93 -4.45
CA SER A 17 -7.90 -24.41 -5.44
C SER A 17 -9.34 -24.78 -5.00
N LEU A 18 -10.31 -24.06 -5.53
CA LEU A 18 -11.73 -24.28 -5.24
C LEU A 18 -12.18 -25.75 -5.36
N HIS A 19 -11.56 -26.52 -6.27
CA HIS A 19 -11.93 -27.92 -6.52
C HIS A 19 -11.17 -28.93 -5.65
N SER A 20 -10.26 -28.50 -4.78
CA SER A 20 -9.39 -29.40 -4.02
C SER A 20 -10.01 -29.92 -2.71
N ARG A 21 -11.02 -29.23 -2.18
CA ARG A 21 -11.76 -29.65 -0.97
C ARG A 21 -13.15 -28.99 -0.91
N PRO A 22 -14.13 -29.60 -0.21
CA PRO A 22 -15.43 -29.01 -0.02
C PRO A 22 -15.35 -27.70 0.79
N LEU A 23 -16.16 -26.72 0.42
CA LEU A 23 -16.28 -25.46 1.15
C LEU A 23 -17.12 -25.66 2.42
N PRO A 24 -16.81 -24.92 3.51
CA PRO A 24 -17.65 -24.95 4.70
C PRO A 24 -18.99 -24.27 4.43
N LYS A 25 -20.05 -24.75 5.05
CA LYS A 25 -21.36 -24.08 4.97
C LYS A 25 -21.37 -22.74 5.73
N GLU A 26 -20.55 -22.64 6.77
CA GLU A 26 -20.50 -21.47 7.66
C GLU A 26 -19.10 -21.32 8.29
N VAL A 27 -18.67 -20.06 8.45
CA VAL A 27 -17.48 -19.65 9.19
C VAL A 27 -17.77 -18.42 10.06
N ASP A 28 -16.88 -18.06 10.96
CA ASP A 28 -17.08 -16.85 11.76
C ASP A 28 -16.78 -15.60 10.92
N VAL A 29 -15.78 -15.66 10.05
CA VAL A 29 -15.38 -14.53 9.20
C VAL A 29 -15.07 -14.98 7.78
N VAL A 30 -15.66 -14.31 6.80
CA VAL A 30 -15.24 -14.38 5.39
C VAL A 30 -14.35 -13.18 5.08
N VAL A 31 -13.22 -13.44 4.42
CA VAL A 31 -12.30 -12.42 3.90
C VAL A 31 -12.23 -12.54 2.38
N VAL A 32 -12.53 -11.47 1.68
CA VAL A 32 -12.45 -11.39 0.22
C VAL A 32 -11.17 -10.65 -0.18
N GLY A 33 -10.27 -11.38 -0.83
CA GLY A 33 -8.94 -10.90 -1.23
C GLY A 33 -7.81 -11.45 -0.34
N ALA A 34 -6.87 -12.19 -0.96
CA ALA A 34 -5.70 -12.79 -0.31
C ALA A 34 -4.42 -11.97 -0.55
N GLY A 35 -4.54 -10.64 -0.51
CA GLY A 35 -3.43 -9.70 -0.46
C GLY A 35 -2.95 -9.47 0.98
N ILE A 36 -2.06 -8.48 1.15
CA ILE A 36 -1.46 -8.11 2.45
C ILE A 36 -2.53 -7.85 3.52
N THR A 37 -3.58 -7.10 3.18
CA THR A 37 -4.65 -6.73 4.12
C THR A 37 -5.45 -7.94 4.57
N GLY A 38 -5.98 -8.72 3.61
CA GLY A 38 -6.86 -9.85 3.92
C GLY A 38 -6.13 -10.94 4.69
N LEU A 39 -4.90 -11.28 4.29
CA LEU A 39 -4.12 -12.32 4.98
C LEU A 39 -3.61 -11.87 6.35
N THR A 40 -3.28 -10.58 6.53
CA THR A 40 -2.94 -10.07 7.87
C THR A 40 -4.16 -10.12 8.80
N ALA A 41 -5.34 -9.68 8.34
CA ALA A 41 -6.57 -9.78 9.11
C ALA A 41 -6.92 -11.24 9.46
N ALA A 42 -6.88 -12.13 8.46
CA ALA A 42 -7.18 -13.55 8.64
C ALA A 42 -6.25 -14.23 9.64
N TYR A 43 -4.95 -13.93 9.56
CA TYR A 43 -3.96 -14.45 10.51
C TYR A 43 -4.25 -14.02 11.94
N LEU A 44 -4.51 -12.74 12.17
CA LEU A 44 -4.80 -12.21 13.51
C LEU A 44 -6.13 -12.78 14.04
N LEU A 45 -7.17 -12.87 13.21
CA LEU A 45 -8.46 -13.43 13.57
C LEU A 45 -8.37 -14.91 13.94
N LYS A 46 -7.65 -15.72 13.14
CA LYS A 46 -7.42 -17.14 13.50
C LYS A 46 -6.69 -17.27 14.83
N ARG A 47 -5.69 -16.44 15.08
CA ARG A 47 -5.00 -16.42 16.38
C ARG A 47 -5.89 -16.03 17.56
N SER A 48 -6.97 -15.29 17.29
CA SER A 48 -8.01 -14.96 18.26
C SER A 48 -9.14 -16.00 18.32
N GLY A 49 -8.92 -17.20 17.75
CA GLY A 49 -9.85 -18.33 17.82
C GLY A 49 -11.01 -18.27 16.83
N LYS A 50 -11.00 -17.41 15.83
CA LYS A 50 -12.02 -17.34 14.79
C LYS A 50 -11.76 -18.36 13.68
N ARG A 51 -12.81 -19.00 13.16
CA ARG A 51 -12.76 -19.76 11.91
C ARG A 51 -12.88 -18.77 10.75
N VAL A 52 -11.88 -18.73 9.89
CA VAL A 52 -11.76 -17.75 8.80
C VAL A 52 -11.71 -18.45 7.45
N ALA A 53 -12.53 -18.00 6.50
CA ALA A 53 -12.43 -18.40 5.10
C ALA A 53 -11.93 -17.21 4.27
N VAL A 54 -10.77 -17.36 3.63
CA VAL A 54 -10.21 -16.37 2.72
C VAL A 54 -10.43 -16.84 1.29
N PHE A 55 -11.03 -16.00 0.45
CA PHE A 55 -11.24 -16.28 -0.98
C PHE A 55 -10.53 -15.25 -1.83
N ASP A 56 -9.78 -15.71 -2.83
CA ASP A 56 -9.23 -14.86 -3.87
C ASP A 56 -9.62 -15.39 -5.24
N ARG A 57 -10.04 -14.49 -6.13
CA ARG A 57 -10.43 -14.86 -7.50
C ARG A 57 -9.25 -15.38 -8.34
N GLU A 58 -8.03 -15.00 -7.93
CA GLU A 58 -6.79 -15.44 -8.54
C GLU A 58 -5.94 -16.20 -7.50
N ARG A 59 -4.64 -16.19 -7.66
CA ARG A 59 -3.70 -16.73 -6.68
C ARG A 59 -3.36 -15.68 -5.62
N ILE A 60 -2.92 -16.13 -4.44
CA ILE A 60 -2.44 -15.23 -3.39
C ILE A 60 -1.38 -14.28 -3.94
N GLY A 61 -1.55 -12.98 -3.63
CA GLY A 61 -0.62 -11.95 -4.09
C GLY A 61 -0.60 -11.71 -5.59
N ALA A 62 -1.54 -12.23 -6.36
CA ALA A 62 -1.65 -11.97 -7.80
C ALA A 62 -1.95 -10.49 -8.11
N GLY A 63 -2.61 -9.79 -7.19
CA GLY A 63 -2.92 -8.36 -7.29
C GLY A 63 -1.74 -7.47 -6.90
N GLU A 64 -2.07 -6.29 -6.32
CA GLU A 64 -1.10 -5.21 -6.09
C GLU A 64 -0.03 -5.53 -5.04
N THR A 65 -0.28 -6.47 -4.11
CA THR A 65 0.77 -6.96 -3.21
C THR A 65 1.95 -7.58 -3.96
N GLY A 66 1.70 -8.23 -5.09
CA GLY A 66 2.75 -8.79 -5.96
C GLY A 66 3.39 -7.77 -6.91
N ASN A 67 2.84 -6.58 -7.05
CA ASN A 67 3.33 -5.51 -7.93
C ASN A 67 3.98 -4.35 -7.14
N THR A 68 3.99 -4.44 -5.81
CA THR A 68 4.52 -3.38 -4.93
C THR A 68 6.03 -3.18 -5.09
N SER A 69 6.53 -1.99 -4.79
CA SER A 69 7.96 -1.71 -4.57
C SER A 69 8.47 -2.26 -3.25
N ALA A 70 7.54 -2.68 -2.39
CA ALA A 70 7.79 -3.21 -1.03
C ALA A 70 8.54 -2.24 -0.11
N HIS A 71 8.22 -0.96 -0.18
CA HIS A 71 8.57 0.02 0.83
C HIS A 71 7.71 -0.22 2.08
N LEU A 72 8.35 -0.44 3.22
CA LEU A 72 7.69 -0.40 4.52
C LEU A 72 8.09 0.89 5.22
N THR A 73 7.27 1.92 5.08
CA THR A 73 7.53 3.24 5.63
C THR A 73 6.30 3.82 6.31
N TYR A 74 6.49 4.46 7.46
CA TYR A 74 5.44 5.26 8.08
C TYR A 74 5.38 6.69 7.53
N VAL A 75 6.40 7.09 6.75
CA VAL A 75 6.38 8.37 6.03
C VAL A 75 5.43 8.21 4.84
N THR A 76 4.34 8.94 4.88
CA THR A 76 3.28 8.86 3.89
C THR A 76 3.58 9.72 2.66
N ASP A 77 2.93 9.43 1.52
CA ASP A 77 3.00 10.27 0.32
C ASP A 77 2.53 11.70 0.63
N ALA A 78 1.51 11.84 1.47
CA ALA A 78 1.16 13.12 2.05
C ALA A 78 2.22 13.54 3.06
N ARG A 79 2.78 14.74 2.91
CA ARG A 79 3.78 15.27 3.84
C ARG A 79 3.18 15.44 5.23
N ILE A 80 4.02 15.30 6.26
CA ILE A 80 3.56 15.45 7.66
C ILE A 80 2.91 16.81 7.91
N THR A 81 3.45 17.86 7.29
CA THR A 81 2.90 19.23 7.39
C THR A 81 1.53 19.37 6.72
N ASP A 82 1.24 18.60 5.67
CA ASP A 82 -0.08 18.60 5.04
C ASP A 82 -1.10 17.79 5.83
N LEU A 83 -0.66 16.70 6.45
CA LEU A 83 -1.48 15.97 7.41
C LEU A 83 -1.83 16.82 8.64
N GLN A 84 -0.87 17.61 9.18
CA GLN A 84 -1.13 18.54 10.29
C GLN A 84 -2.17 19.61 9.90
N LYS A 85 -2.04 20.21 8.71
CA LYS A 85 -3.01 21.20 8.22
C LYS A 85 -4.43 20.64 8.09
N ARG A 86 -4.54 19.35 7.74
CA ARG A 86 -5.83 18.72 7.46
C ARG A 86 -6.46 18.06 8.69
N PHE A 87 -5.66 17.38 9.51
CA PHE A 87 -6.12 16.55 10.62
C PHE A 87 -5.63 17.03 12.00
N GLY A 88 -4.91 18.14 12.04
CA GLY A 88 -4.23 18.61 13.26
C GLY A 88 -3.05 17.72 13.66
N ASP A 89 -2.34 18.12 14.70
CA ASP A 89 -1.15 17.40 15.19
C ASP A 89 -1.47 15.97 15.62
N GLN A 90 -2.58 15.78 16.32
CA GLN A 90 -3.00 14.45 16.77
C GLN A 90 -3.32 13.51 15.60
N GLY A 91 -4.03 14.00 14.58
CA GLY A 91 -4.37 13.18 13.41
C GLY A 91 -3.12 12.83 12.59
N ALA A 92 -2.22 13.78 12.37
CA ALA A 92 -0.94 13.54 11.69
C ALA A 92 -0.06 12.53 12.46
N GLN A 93 0.03 12.69 13.79
CA GLN A 93 0.75 11.77 14.67
C GLN A 93 0.15 10.35 14.61
N LEU A 94 -1.18 10.22 14.68
CA LEU A 94 -1.87 8.93 14.62
C LEU A 94 -1.63 8.25 13.27
N ALA A 95 -1.70 8.97 12.14
CA ALA A 95 -1.46 8.41 10.82
C ALA A 95 -0.08 7.74 10.74
N TRP A 96 0.98 8.44 11.15
CA TRP A 96 2.34 7.89 11.13
C TRP A 96 2.57 6.81 12.20
N ARG A 97 1.97 6.93 13.40
CA ARG A 97 2.02 5.86 14.41
C ARG A 97 1.34 4.58 13.92
N GLY A 98 0.28 4.68 13.13
CA GLY A 98 -0.35 3.53 12.50
C GLY A 98 0.62 2.82 11.54
N GLY A 99 1.35 3.57 10.73
CA GLY A 99 2.40 3.03 9.88
C GLY A 99 3.53 2.36 10.67
N ALA A 100 4.01 3.00 11.74
CA ALA A 100 5.05 2.42 12.61
C ALA A 100 4.56 1.12 13.26
N ALA A 101 3.35 1.09 13.80
CA ALA A 101 2.77 -0.12 14.40
C ALA A 101 2.61 -1.27 13.39
N ALA A 102 2.31 -0.96 12.13
CA ALA A 102 2.27 -1.95 11.08
C ALA A 102 3.66 -2.56 10.77
N ILE A 103 4.70 -1.74 10.75
CA ILE A 103 6.08 -2.20 10.58
C ILE A 103 6.50 -3.07 11.77
N ASP A 104 6.19 -2.66 13.00
CA ASP A 104 6.48 -3.40 14.22
C ASP A 104 5.76 -4.77 14.24
N LEU A 105 4.52 -4.85 13.75
CA LEU A 105 3.82 -6.12 13.60
C LEU A 105 4.55 -7.05 12.63
N ILE A 106 4.94 -6.57 11.45
CA ILE A 106 5.66 -7.40 10.45
C ILE A 106 6.98 -7.90 11.02
N GLU A 107 7.74 -7.04 11.74
CA GLU A 107 8.98 -7.42 12.42
C GLU A 107 8.73 -8.51 13.46
N SER A 108 7.77 -8.31 14.34
CA SER A 108 7.41 -9.30 15.37
C SER A 108 6.99 -10.64 14.75
N LEU A 109 6.23 -10.62 13.65
CA LEU A 109 5.85 -11.85 12.95
C LEU A 109 7.07 -12.53 12.32
N ALA A 110 8.01 -11.75 11.76
CA ALA A 110 9.25 -12.29 11.19
C ALA A 110 10.12 -12.95 12.25
N GLU A 111 10.26 -12.35 13.44
CA GLU A 111 10.97 -12.92 14.59
C GLU A 111 10.29 -14.20 15.13
N ASN A 112 8.98 -14.30 14.99
CA ASN A 112 8.17 -15.44 15.43
C ASN A 112 7.93 -16.49 14.32
N GLY A 113 8.77 -16.53 13.29
CA GLY A 113 8.81 -17.62 12.31
C GLY A 113 8.17 -17.34 10.96
N ILE A 114 7.61 -16.16 10.74
CA ILE A 114 7.17 -15.71 9.41
C ILE A 114 8.40 -15.21 8.63
N ASN A 115 9.25 -16.14 8.20
CA ASN A 115 10.48 -15.79 7.49
C ASN A 115 10.16 -15.14 6.13
N CYS A 116 10.36 -13.83 6.03
CA CYS A 116 10.04 -13.01 4.87
C CYS A 116 11.16 -12.01 4.51
N GLY A 117 12.37 -12.24 5.02
CA GLY A 117 13.51 -11.37 4.77
C GLY A 117 13.33 -9.93 5.31
N PHE A 118 12.54 -9.77 6.38
CA PHE A 118 12.37 -8.45 7.03
C PHE A 118 13.71 -7.91 7.55
N ARG A 119 13.93 -6.62 7.34
CA ARG A 119 15.06 -5.87 7.91
C ARG A 119 14.67 -4.43 8.14
N ARG A 120 15.15 -3.84 9.25
CA ARG A 120 15.08 -2.38 9.45
C ARG A 120 16.13 -1.70 8.58
N VAL A 121 15.72 -0.60 7.97
CA VAL A 121 16.57 0.24 7.11
C VAL A 121 16.23 1.72 7.32
N PRO A 122 17.15 2.65 7.05
CA PRO A 122 16.82 4.06 7.02
C PRO A 122 15.93 4.41 5.82
N GLY A 123 15.06 5.42 5.99
CA GLY A 123 14.33 6.06 4.91
C GLY A 123 14.75 7.52 4.75
N PHE A 124 14.64 8.03 3.54
CA PHE A 124 15.05 9.40 3.20
C PHE A 124 13.99 10.06 2.32
N LEU A 125 13.41 11.16 2.82
CA LEU A 125 12.63 12.07 1.99
C LEU A 125 13.60 13.10 1.41
N CYS A 126 13.78 13.10 0.10
CA CYS A 126 14.81 13.84 -0.61
C CYS A 126 14.21 15.03 -1.39
N ALA A 127 14.99 16.07 -1.59
CA ALA A 127 14.71 17.04 -2.64
C ALA A 127 14.61 16.33 -4.00
N PRO A 128 13.94 16.94 -5.01
CA PRO A 128 13.72 16.32 -6.30
C PRO A 128 14.96 15.66 -6.89
N PHE A 129 14.81 14.42 -7.35
CA PHE A 129 15.91 13.67 -7.97
C PHE A 129 16.32 14.28 -9.30
N THR A 130 15.37 14.87 -10.02
CA THR A 130 15.62 15.55 -11.29
C THR A 130 16.14 16.98 -11.08
N ASP A 131 16.76 17.56 -12.12
CA ASP A 131 17.21 18.93 -12.10
C ASP A 131 16.09 19.93 -12.47
N GLY A 132 16.34 21.21 -12.20
CA GLY A 132 15.40 22.29 -12.53
C GLY A 132 14.41 22.67 -11.40
N ALA A 133 14.44 21.95 -10.26
CA ALA A 133 13.63 22.31 -9.09
C ALA A 133 14.25 23.49 -8.31
N ASP A 134 13.39 24.29 -7.66
CA ASP A 134 13.84 25.30 -6.70
C ASP A 134 14.35 24.62 -5.42
N LEU A 135 15.67 24.50 -5.32
CA LEU A 135 16.33 23.84 -4.20
C LEU A 135 16.19 24.61 -2.89
N ASP A 136 16.02 25.93 -2.90
CA ASP A 136 15.85 26.71 -1.68
C ASP A 136 14.46 26.49 -1.09
N SER A 137 13.46 26.44 -1.95
CA SER A 137 12.10 26.06 -1.56
C SER A 137 12.05 24.63 -1.03
N ALA A 138 12.65 23.66 -1.75
CA ALA A 138 12.70 22.27 -1.32
C ALA A 138 13.45 22.11 0.03
N ARG A 139 14.58 22.81 0.21
CA ARG A 139 15.35 22.84 1.46
C ARG A 139 14.51 23.35 2.63
N SER A 140 13.81 24.48 2.43
CA SER A 140 12.95 25.08 3.46
C SER A 140 11.86 24.12 3.87
N ALA A 141 11.17 23.54 2.90
CA ALA A 141 10.09 22.60 3.10
C ALA A 141 10.54 21.31 3.81
N LEU A 142 11.70 20.74 3.46
CA LEU A 142 12.27 19.57 4.13
C LEU A 142 12.69 19.86 5.57
N ARG A 143 13.20 21.07 5.85
CA ARG A 143 13.46 21.49 7.24
C ARG A 143 12.19 21.60 8.08
N GLU A 144 11.11 22.08 7.47
CA GLU A 144 9.80 22.16 8.12
C GLU A 144 9.27 20.76 8.44
N ASP A 145 9.34 19.80 7.49
CA ASP A 145 8.97 18.40 7.72
C ASP A 145 9.77 17.77 8.87
N ALA A 146 11.08 17.98 8.89
CA ALA A 146 11.91 17.44 9.96
C ALA A 146 11.53 18.00 11.33
N ARG A 147 11.21 19.31 11.43
CA ARG A 147 10.73 19.94 12.65
C ARG A 147 9.38 19.40 13.08
N ALA A 148 8.43 19.34 12.14
CA ALA A 148 7.09 18.81 12.38
C ALA A 148 7.13 17.35 12.85
N ALA A 149 7.89 16.51 12.18
CA ALA A 149 8.05 15.11 12.56
C ALA A 149 8.63 14.97 13.98
N ASN A 150 9.70 15.72 14.31
CA ASN A 150 10.28 15.70 15.65
C ASN A 150 9.31 16.21 16.72
N ALA A 151 8.54 17.26 16.43
CA ALA A 151 7.52 17.78 17.36
C ALA A 151 6.42 16.73 17.64
N LEU A 152 6.11 15.85 16.69
CA LEU A 152 5.16 14.74 16.84
C LEU A 152 5.78 13.45 17.39
N GLY A 153 7.08 13.47 17.75
CA GLY A 153 7.78 12.36 18.39
C GLY A 153 8.36 11.32 17.42
N PHE A 154 8.60 11.68 16.16
CA PHE A 154 9.30 10.86 15.18
C PHE A 154 10.72 11.34 14.98
N ALA A 155 11.71 10.46 15.08
CA ALA A 155 13.11 10.79 14.90
C ALA A 155 13.39 11.15 13.43
N ALA A 156 13.49 12.44 13.14
CA ALA A 156 13.76 12.97 11.80
C ALA A 156 15.00 13.86 11.83
N ARG A 157 15.92 13.66 10.90
CA ARG A 157 17.16 14.43 10.80
C ARG A 157 17.30 15.06 9.43
N PHE A 158 17.25 16.38 9.36
CA PHE A 158 17.56 17.13 8.15
C PHE A 158 19.08 17.08 7.84
N THR A 159 19.44 16.96 6.56
CA THR A 159 20.80 17.08 6.03
C THR A 159 20.81 17.94 4.77
N GLU A 160 21.86 18.74 4.59
CA GLU A 160 22.08 19.52 3.36
C GLU A 160 22.51 18.62 2.18
N THR A 161 23.10 17.46 2.50
CA THR A 161 23.67 16.54 1.52
C THR A 161 23.04 15.16 1.71
N GLY A 162 22.03 14.87 0.91
CA GLY A 162 21.34 13.58 0.90
C GLY A 162 22.09 12.51 0.11
N PRO A 163 21.76 11.24 0.33
CA PRO A 163 22.57 10.12 -0.16
C PRO A 163 22.43 9.80 -1.65
N VAL A 164 21.39 10.26 -2.34
CA VAL A 164 21.14 9.92 -3.76
C VAL A 164 21.73 10.96 -4.69
N THR A 165 21.37 12.22 -4.51
CA THR A 165 21.73 13.30 -5.44
C THR A 165 22.71 14.32 -4.85
N GLY A 166 23.07 14.19 -3.57
CA GLY A 166 23.80 15.22 -2.84
C GLY A 166 22.97 16.46 -2.50
N LYS A 167 21.68 16.50 -2.87
CA LYS A 167 20.73 17.56 -2.55
C LYS A 167 20.16 17.39 -1.13
N PRO A 168 19.46 18.38 -0.55
CA PRO A 168 18.88 18.29 0.79
C PRO A 168 17.95 17.08 0.96
N ALA A 169 17.94 16.51 2.18
CA ALA A 169 17.07 15.39 2.54
C ALA A 169 16.73 15.39 4.04
N VAL A 170 15.68 14.64 4.38
CA VAL A 170 15.34 14.26 5.77
C VAL A 170 15.47 12.76 5.91
N SER A 171 16.26 12.30 6.87
CA SER A 171 16.35 10.88 7.21
C SER A 171 15.40 10.53 8.34
N PHE A 172 14.80 9.34 8.24
CA PHE A 172 13.95 8.72 9.23
C PHE A 172 14.54 7.35 9.57
N ALA A 173 14.71 7.08 10.86
CA ALA A 173 15.08 5.75 11.32
C ALA A 173 13.89 4.78 11.21
N ASP A 174 14.16 3.50 11.43
CA ASP A 174 13.17 2.46 11.71
C ASP A 174 12.12 2.21 10.62
N GLN A 175 12.48 2.49 9.35
CA GLN A 175 11.73 1.98 8.22
C GLN A 175 12.04 0.50 8.01
N GLY A 176 11.36 -0.16 7.07
CA GLY A 176 11.55 -1.59 6.85
C GLY A 176 11.58 -1.97 5.37
N ILE A 177 12.15 -3.13 5.11
CA ILE A 177 12.04 -3.85 3.85
C ILE A 177 11.61 -5.29 4.13
N VAL A 178 10.88 -5.87 3.19
CA VAL A 178 10.35 -7.22 3.27
C VAL A 178 10.26 -7.82 1.87
N HIS A 179 10.22 -9.15 1.76
CA HIS A 179 9.76 -9.84 0.56
C HIS A 179 8.24 -10.06 0.67
N PRO A 180 7.40 -9.26 -0.05
CA PRO A 180 5.98 -9.19 0.23
C PRO A 180 5.25 -10.51 -0.04
N LEU A 181 5.62 -11.24 -1.09
CA LEU A 181 4.98 -12.50 -1.43
C LEU A 181 5.38 -13.63 -0.50
N GLU A 182 6.62 -13.68 0.00
CA GLU A 182 7.01 -14.64 1.04
C GLU A 182 6.25 -14.39 2.35
N TYR A 183 6.08 -13.11 2.71
CA TYR A 183 5.32 -12.72 3.89
C TYR A 183 3.89 -13.25 3.83
N ILE A 184 3.14 -12.89 2.78
CA ILE A 184 1.73 -13.29 2.67
C ILE A 184 1.55 -14.81 2.45
N ALA A 185 2.48 -15.46 1.74
CA ALA A 185 2.42 -16.91 1.56
C ALA A 185 2.54 -17.67 2.90
N ARG A 186 3.40 -17.22 3.80
CA ARG A 186 3.54 -17.81 5.13
C ARG A 186 2.33 -17.51 6.03
N LEU A 187 1.76 -16.29 5.94
CA LEU A 187 0.51 -16.01 6.62
C LEU A 187 -0.60 -16.94 6.11
N ALA A 188 -0.74 -17.11 4.81
CA ALA A 188 -1.74 -17.99 4.21
C ALA A 188 -1.60 -19.44 4.67
N LEU A 189 -0.37 -19.99 4.67
CA LEU A 189 -0.10 -21.35 5.19
C LEU A 189 -0.44 -21.49 6.68
N THR A 190 -0.27 -20.43 7.47
CA THR A 190 -0.64 -20.44 8.89
C THR A 190 -2.14 -20.30 9.10
N VAL A 191 -2.83 -19.56 8.22
CA VAL A 191 -4.29 -19.43 8.27
C VAL A 191 -4.97 -20.73 7.88
N ASP A 192 -4.46 -21.43 6.89
CA ASP A 192 -5.10 -22.65 6.39
C ASP A 192 -5.04 -23.80 7.43
N GLY A 193 -6.15 -24.52 7.62
CA GLY A 193 -6.30 -25.59 8.62
C GLY A 193 -7.07 -25.17 9.88
N ASP A 194 -7.34 -26.14 10.76
CA ASP A 194 -8.07 -25.98 12.03
C ASP A 194 -9.44 -25.29 11.88
N GLY A 195 -10.20 -25.65 10.84
CA GLY A 195 -11.50 -25.05 10.51
C GLY A 195 -11.44 -23.73 9.76
N SER A 196 -10.26 -23.17 9.50
CA SER A 196 -10.03 -22.06 8.62
C SER A 196 -9.50 -22.54 7.26
N LEU A 197 -9.65 -21.71 6.22
CA LEU A 197 -9.20 -22.04 4.86
C LEU A 197 -8.77 -20.80 4.06
N VAL A 198 -7.83 -21.02 3.13
CA VAL A 198 -7.47 -20.05 2.09
C VAL A 198 -7.67 -20.74 0.74
N VAL A 199 -8.54 -20.16 -0.10
CA VAL A 199 -8.92 -20.74 -1.38
C VAL A 199 -8.58 -19.77 -2.50
N GLU A 200 -7.73 -20.25 -3.41
CA GLU A 200 -7.34 -19.56 -4.65
C GLU A 200 -8.35 -19.88 -5.76
N GLU A 201 -8.39 -19.04 -6.81
CA GLU A 201 -9.26 -19.21 -7.99
C GLU A 201 -10.75 -19.30 -7.59
N ALA A 202 -11.11 -18.57 -6.54
CA ALA A 202 -12.44 -18.57 -5.91
C ALA A 202 -13.01 -17.15 -5.87
N GLU A 203 -13.84 -16.82 -6.85
CA GLU A 203 -14.46 -15.50 -6.94
C GLU A 203 -15.69 -15.42 -6.07
N VAL A 204 -15.77 -14.39 -5.22
CA VAL A 204 -16.98 -14.03 -4.49
C VAL A 204 -17.85 -13.18 -5.40
N GLY A 205 -18.96 -13.75 -5.87
CA GLY A 205 -19.86 -13.12 -6.84
C GLY A 205 -20.88 -12.19 -6.21
N ASP A 206 -21.55 -12.61 -5.14
CA ASP A 206 -22.62 -11.85 -4.49
C ASP A 206 -22.57 -11.96 -2.96
N VAL A 207 -23.20 -10.98 -2.30
CA VAL A 207 -23.36 -10.92 -0.84
C VAL A 207 -24.84 -10.95 -0.50
N ILE A 208 -25.25 -11.90 0.34
CA ILE A 208 -26.58 -12.01 0.93
C ILE A 208 -26.53 -11.26 2.27
N GLN A 209 -27.53 -10.41 2.53
CA GLN A 209 -27.51 -9.52 3.70
C GLN A 209 -28.14 -10.15 4.95
N ASP A 210 -29.15 -10.97 4.80
CA ASP A 210 -29.88 -11.56 5.90
C ASP A 210 -30.34 -12.99 5.56
N PRO A 211 -29.78 -14.04 6.20
CA PRO A 211 -28.58 -13.98 7.02
C PRO A 211 -27.33 -13.64 6.19
N LEU A 212 -26.32 -13.03 6.82
CA LEU A 212 -25.10 -12.63 6.11
C LEU A 212 -24.37 -13.85 5.54
N ALA A 213 -24.18 -13.85 4.22
CA ALA A 213 -23.50 -14.92 3.50
C ALA A 213 -22.87 -14.39 2.21
N VAL A 214 -21.94 -15.13 1.66
CA VAL A 214 -21.35 -14.88 0.34
C VAL A 214 -21.62 -16.03 -0.61
N ILE A 215 -21.70 -15.74 -1.90
CA ILE A 215 -21.78 -16.75 -2.97
C ILE A 215 -20.41 -16.87 -3.61
N VAL A 216 -19.81 -18.07 -3.49
CA VAL A 216 -18.51 -18.40 -4.08
C VAL A 216 -18.73 -19.52 -5.10
N ASN A 217 -18.58 -19.22 -6.38
CA ASN A 217 -18.80 -20.13 -7.49
C ASN A 217 -20.15 -20.89 -7.41
N GLY A 218 -21.21 -20.21 -6.95
CA GLY A 218 -22.55 -20.77 -6.83
C GLY A 218 -22.86 -21.47 -5.50
N GLU A 219 -21.89 -21.67 -4.62
CA GLU A 219 -22.08 -22.18 -3.26
C GLU A 219 -22.28 -21.03 -2.27
N THR A 220 -23.27 -21.17 -1.36
CA THR A 220 -23.54 -20.18 -0.32
C THR A 220 -22.77 -20.52 0.94
N ILE A 221 -22.03 -19.54 1.47
CA ILE A 221 -21.24 -19.67 2.70
C ILE A 221 -21.68 -18.59 3.68
N GLY A 222 -22.32 -19.02 4.78
CA GLY A 222 -22.71 -18.15 5.87
C GLY A 222 -21.52 -17.61 6.65
N CYS A 223 -21.63 -16.36 7.15
CA CYS A 223 -20.63 -15.78 8.03
C CYS A 223 -21.23 -14.78 9.01
N GLN A 224 -20.53 -14.59 10.15
CA GLN A 224 -20.91 -13.55 11.12
C GLN A 224 -20.36 -12.18 10.70
N ASN A 225 -19.20 -12.14 10.03
CA ASN A 225 -18.56 -10.91 9.56
C ASN A 225 -17.96 -11.11 8.17
N LEU A 226 -18.01 -10.06 7.35
CA LEU A 226 -17.46 -10.01 6.01
C LEU A 226 -16.41 -8.90 5.90
N LEU A 227 -15.16 -9.25 5.54
CA LEU A 227 -14.07 -8.31 5.31
C LEU A 227 -13.77 -8.24 3.80
N ILE A 228 -13.85 -7.05 3.22
CA ILE A 228 -13.60 -6.81 1.79
C ILE A 228 -12.25 -6.11 1.66
N ALA A 229 -11.23 -6.85 1.20
CA ALA A 229 -9.84 -6.43 1.08
C ALA A 229 -9.35 -6.54 -0.39
N THR A 230 -10.21 -6.17 -1.33
CA THR A 230 -10.03 -6.36 -2.78
C THR A 230 -9.37 -5.19 -3.51
N HIS A 231 -8.59 -4.34 -2.83
CA HIS A 231 -7.96 -3.13 -3.35
C HIS A 231 -9.00 -2.04 -3.71
N VAL A 232 -9.91 -2.32 -4.64
CA VAL A 232 -11.14 -1.56 -4.88
C VAL A 232 -12.29 -2.38 -4.29
N PRO A 233 -13.11 -1.81 -3.36
CA PRO A 233 -14.13 -2.57 -2.64
C PRO A 233 -15.36 -2.84 -3.50
N ILE A 234 -15.21 -3.63 -4.56
CA ILE A 234 -16.29 -4.09 -5.44
C ILE A 234 -16.44 -5.59 -5.23
N VAL A 235 -17.62 -6.02 -4.75
CA VAL A 235 -18.01 -7.43 -4.66
C VAL A 235 -19.38 -7.58 -5.28
N GLY A 236 -19.46 -8.36 -6.34
CA GLY A 236 -20.70 -8.71 -7.02
C GLY A 236 -21.37 -7.58 -7.84
N GLY A 237 -22.30 -7.96 -8.71
CA GLY A 237 -23.03 -7.02 -9.58
C GLY A 237 -24.11 -6.18 -8.89
N ARG A 238 -24.48 -6.51 -7.63
CA ARG A 238 -25.52 -5.83 -6.83
C ARG A 238 -25.03 -5.45 -5.43
N GLY A 239 -23.75 -5.66 -5.14
CA GLY A 239 -23.18 -5.51 -3.81
C GLY A 239 -22.99 -4.06 -3.42
N LEU A 240 -23.39 -3.74 -2.20
CA LEU A 240 -23.16 -2.54 -1.42
C LEU A 240 -23.69 -1.24 -2.06
N ALA A 241 -24.81 -0.75 -1.56
CA ALA A 241 -25.25 0.64 -1.77
C ALA A 241 -24.13 1.68 -1.39
N GLY A 242 -23.17 1.26 -0.54
CA GLY A 242 -21.96 2.00 -0.22
C GLY A 242 -20.90 2.02 -1.34
N ALA A 243 -20.83 1.05 -2.24
CA ALA A 243 -19.79 0.98 -3.28
C ALA A 243 -19.85 2.18 -4.23
N THR A 244 -21.04 2.64 -4.58
CA THR A 244 -21.23 3.82 -5.44
C THR A 244 -20.70 5.11 -4.77
N LEU A 245 -20.85 5.22 -3.44
CA LEU A 245 -20.37 6.38 -2.67
C LEU A 245 -18.83 6.41 -2.63
N PHE A 246 -18.17 5.24 -2.61
CA PHE A 246 -16.71 5.13 -2.60
C PHE A 246 -16.09 5.37 -3.98
N GLN A 247 -16.77 5.02 -5.08
CA GLN A 247 -16.27 5.26 -6.43
C GLN A 247 -15.99 6.74 -6.72
N THR A 248 -16.69 7.66 -6.07
CA THR A 248 -16.47 9.10 -6.20
C THR A 248 -15.34 9.65 -5.34
N LYS A 249 -14.83 8.86 -4.37
CA LYS A 249 -13.78 9.26 -3.42
C LYS A 249 -12.45 8.55 -3.66
N LEU A 250 -12.38 7.63 -4.61
CA LEU A 250 -11.22 6.81 -4.91
C LEU A 250 -10.68 7.14 -6.31
N TYR A 251 -9.39 7.42 -6.38
CA TYR A 251 -8.71 7.81 -7.61
C TYR A 251 -7.62 6.79 -7.94
N PRO A 252 -7.83 5.93 -8.96
CA PRO A 252 -6.81 4.97 -9.36
C PRO A 252 -5.71 5.63 -10.19
N TYR A 253 -4.46 5.39 -9.81
CA TYR A 253 -3.26 5.76 -10.55
C TYR A 253 -2.44 4.52 -10.89
N SER A 254 -1.77 4.55 -12.03
CA SER A 254 -0.79 3.56 -12.45
C SER A 254 0.61 4.11 -12.22
N SER A 255 1.45 3.34 -11.54
CA SER A 255 2.85 3.63 -11.27
C SER A 255 3.74 2.64 -11.99
N TYR A 256 4.90 3.07 -12.45
CA TYR A 256 5.85 2.25 -13.19
C TYR A 256 7.07 1.95 -12.34
N VAL A 257 7.61 0.75 -12.48
CA VAL A 257 8.70 0.27 -11.64
C VAL A 257 9.75 -0.45 -12.48
N LEU A 258 11.02 -0.19 -12.16
CA LEU A 258 12.20 -0.86 -12.71
C LEU A 258 12.93 -1.61 -11.61
N GLY A 259 13.39 -2.81 -11.91
CA GLY A 259 14.29 -3.57 -11.06
C GLY A 259 15.66 -3.68 -11.73
N ALA A 260 16.72 -3.34 -11.00
CA ALA A 260 18.07 -3.29 -11.54
C ALA A 260 19.12 -3.82 -10.58
N ARG A 261 20.16 -4.47 -11.15
CA ARG A 261 21.38 -4.83 -10.45
C ARG A 261 22.31 -3.63 -10.38
N LEU A 262 22.88 -3.36 -9.20
CA LEU A 262 23.89 -2.31 -9.01
C LEU A 262 25.26 -2.94 -8.87
N HIS A 263 26.20 -2.53 -9.73
CA HIS A 263 27.57 -3.04 -9.72
C HIS A 263 28.50 -2.26 -8.77
N ASP A 264 28.07 -1.09 -8.34
CA ASP A 264 28.76 -0.31 -7.31
C ASP A 264 27.99 -0.34 -5.99
N ARG A 265 28.63 0.14 -4.92
CA ARG A 265 28.05 0.24 -3.58
C ARG A 265 27.85 1.70 -3.16
N ALA A 266 27.74 2.61 -4.12
CA ALA A 266 27.59 4.04 -3.84
C ALA A 266 26.31 4.33 -3.06
N LEU A 267 25.22 3.61 -3.35
CA LEU A 267 23.97 3.73 -2.61
C LEU A 267 23.88 2.68 -1.51
N MET A 268 23.63 3.11 -0.29
CA MET A 268 23.40 2.26 0.88
C MET A 268 22.04 1.57 0.79
N PRO A 269 21.86 0.37 1.41
CA PRO A 269 20.52 -0.19 1.62
C PRO A 269 19.62 0.80 2.37
N GLY A 270 18.42 1.03 1.84
CA GLY A 270 17.48 2.00 2.38
C GLY A 270 16.30 2.27 1.46
N LEU A 271 15.42 3.13 1.92
CA LEU A 271 14.27 3.64 1.18
C LEU A 271 14.49 5.12 0.88
N TYR A 272 14.29 5.50 -0.36
CA TYR A 272 14.48 6.88 -0.83
C TYR A 272 13.26 7.28 -1.64
N PHE A 273 12.68 8.42 -1.35
CA PHE A 273 11.57 9.00 -2.08
C PHE A 273 11.76 10.51 -2.15
N ASP A 274 11.37 11.11 -3.27
CA ASP A 274 11.62 12.52 -3.47
C ASP A 274 10.33 13.37 -3.37
N THR A 275 10.50 14.67 -3.42
CA THR A 275 9.42 15.65 -3.35
C THR A 275 8.96 16.17 -4.71
N SER A 276 9.29 15.46 -5.80
CA SER A 276 8.80 15.78 -7.15
C SER A 276 7.30 15.55 -7.29
N ASP A 277 6.70 16.11 -8.33
CA ASP A 277 5.34 15.81 -8.75
C ASP A 277 5.31 15.59 -10.29
N PRO A 278 5.12 14.34 -10.76
CA PRO A 278 5.04 13.10 -10.01
C PRO A 278 6.37 12.76 -9.30
N TYR A 279 6.27 12.12 -8.14
CA TYR A 279 7.43 11.77 -7.32
C TYR A 279 8.11 10.48 -7.83
N TYR A 280 9.39 10.34 -7.48
CA TYR A 280 10.15 9.13 -7.70
C TYR A 280 10.49 8.47 -6.37
N PHE A 281 10.56 7.15 -6.38
CA PHE A 281 10.97 6.36 -5.23
C PHE A 281 12.04 5.34 -5.62
N LEU A 282 12.94 5.04 -4.67
CA LEU A 282 14.04 4.10 -4.85
C LEU A 282 14.18 3.26 -3.58
N ARG A 283 14.16 1.95 -3.72
CA ARG A 283 14.55 1.00 -2.68
C ARG A 283 15.86 0.36 -3.07
N VAL A 284 16.82 0.33 -2.15
CA VAL A 284 18.09 -0.37 -2.32
C VAL A 284 18.21 -1.45 -1.25
N HIS A 285 18.57 -2.66 -1.64
CA HIS A 285 18.80 -3.77 -0.72
C HIS A 285 19.89 -4.71 -1.25
N ASP A 286 20.48 -5.50 -0.36
CA ASP A 286 21.36 -6.59 -0.73
C ASP A 286 20.59 -7.92 -0.73
N ASP A 287 20.81 -8.72 -1.76
CA ASP A 287 20.36 -10.11 -1.88
C ASP A 287 21.57 -11.07 -2.04
N ALA A 288 21.32 -12.34 -2.30
CA ALA A 288 22.38 -13.34 -2.48
C ALA A 288 23.31 -13.06 -3.68
N GLN A 289 22.86 -12.26 -4.64
CA GLN A 289 23.59 -11.93 -5.86
C GLN A 289 24.26 -10.53 -5.81
N GLY A 290 24.08 -9.80 -4.72
CA GLY A 290 24.67 -8.48 -4.51
C GLY A 290 23.63 -7.38 -4.30
N ARG A 291 23.96 -6.15 -4.73
CA ARG A 291 23.07 -5.00 -4.52
C ARG A 291 22.01 -4.91 -5.60
N TYR A 292 20.76 -4.71 -5.19
CA TYR A 292 19.61 -4.57 -6.06
C TYR A 292 18.85 -3.28 -5.76
N ALA A 293 18.37 -2.64 -6.80
CA ALA A 293 17.55 -1.44 -6.73
C ALA A 293 16.17 -1.67 -7.34
N ILE A 294 15.16 -1.09 -6.73
CA ILE A 294 13.80 -0.97 -7.26
C ILE A 294 13.51 0.52 -7.36
N PHE A 295 13.37 1.03 -8.59
CA PHE A 295 13.12 2.44 -8.88
C PHE A 295 11.77 2.62 -9.54
N GLY A 296 10.97 3.59 -9.09
CA GLY A 296 9.65 3.81 -9.66
C GLY A 296 9.22 5.26 -9.66
N GLY A 297 8.10 5.51 -10.35
CA GLY A 297 7.51 6.83 -10.59
C GLY A 297 6.75 6.87 -11.89
N GLU A 298 6.70 8.06 -12.54
CA GLU A 298 5.97 8.32 -13.79
C GLU A 298 4.46 8.07 -13.65
N ASP A 299 3.91 8.33 -12.48
CA ASP A 299 2.52 8.08 -12.13
C ASP A 299 1.55 8.86 -13.00
N HIS A 300 0.46 8.24 -13.36
CA HIS A 300 -0.65 8.87 -14.07
C HIS A 300 -1.98 8.24 -13.70
N LYS A 301 -3.07 8.96 -13.92
CA LYS A 301 -4.42 8.43 -13.69
C LYS A 301 -4.68 7.21 -14.58
N THR A 302 -5.07 6.10 -13.97
CA THR A 302 -5.32 4.83 -14.68
C THR A 302 -6.32 5.02 -15.83
N GLY A 303 -5.97 4.46 -17.00
CA GLY A 303 -6.80 4.51 -18.21
C GLY A 303 -6.61 5.77 -19.07
N GLN A 304 -5.75 6.72 -18.69
CA GLN A 304 -5.50 7.94 -19.48
C GLN A 304 -4.24 7.87 -20.36
N GLU A 305 -3.34 6.93 -20.11
CA GLU A 305 -2.11 6.75 -20.90
C GLU A 305 -2.31 5.66 -21.97
N ARG A 306 -1.92 5.98 -23.19
CA ARG A 306 -1.95 5.02 -24.32
C ARG A 306 -0.58 4.42 -24.60
N ASP A 307 0.50 5.14 -24.29
CA ASP A 307 1.88 4.69 -24.52
C ASP A 307 2.60 4.44 -23.19
N THR A 308 2.34 3.29 -22.61
CA THR A 308 3.01 2.86 -21.38
C THR A 308 4.50 2.59 -21.56
N ASN A 309 4.97 2.28 -22.78
CA ASN A 309 6.39 2.09 -23.05
C ASN A 309 7.16 3.40 -22.93
N ALA A 310 6.61 4.51 -23.43
CA ALA A 310 7.23 5.83 -23.26
C ALA A 310 7.41 6.21 -21.79
N ARG A 311 6.52 5.76 -20.89
CA ARG A 311 6.69 5.93 -19.44
C ARG A 311 7.90 5.16 -18.91
N PHE A 312 8.03 3.90 -19.28
CA PHE A 312 9.20 3.09 -18.92
C PHE A 312 10.51 3.65 -19.46
N GLU A 313 10.51 4.20 -20.68
CA GLU A 313 11.69 4.83 -21.28
C GLU A 313 12.13 6.08 -20.49
N ARG A 314 11.19 6.96 -20.13
CA ARG A 314 11.50 8.15 -19.30
C ARG A 314 12.01 7.73 -17.91
N LEU A 315 11.32 6.75 -17.28
CA LEU A 315 11.73 6.23 -15.99
C LEU A 315 13.15 5.65 -16.05
N ALA A 316 13.47 4.89 -17.12
CA ALA A 316 14.80 4.33 -17.32
C ALA A 316 15.85 5.41 -17.53
N ALA A 317 15.54 6.45 -18.31
CA ALA A 317 16.45 7.59 -18.51
C ALA A 317 16.73 8.33 -17.20
N THR A 318 15.69 8.62 -16.40
CA THR A 318 15.84 9.23 -15.08
C THR A 318 16.70 8.36 -14.16
N PHE A 319 16.47 7.05 -14.15
CA PHE A 319 17.23 6.14 -13.32
C PHE A 319 18.70 6.06 -13.72
N HIS A 320 19.01 5.98 -15.02
CA HIS A 320 20.40 5.99 -15.50
C HIS A 320 21.13 7.32 -15.20
N ASN A 321 20.42 8.45 -15.20
CA ASN A 321 20.99 9.72 -14.77
C ASN A 321 21.37 9.71 -13.29
N LEU A 322 20.56 9.06 -12.44
CA LEU A 322 20.82 8.93 -10.99
C LEU A 322 21.90 7.88 -10.68
N VAL A 323 21.86 6.75 -11.39
CA VAL A 323 22.73 5.59 -11.17
C VAL A 323 23.20 5.05 -12.53
N PRO A 324 24.26 5.65 -13.12
CA PRO A 324 24.74 5.27 -14.46
C PRO A 324 25.16 3.80 -14.58
N SER A 325 25.58 3.18 -13.47
CA SER A 325 26.02 1.78 -13.42
C SER A 325 24.85 0.77 -13.30
N ALA A 326 23.61 1.23 -13.20
CA ALA A 326 22.46 0.36 -13.01
C ALA A 326 22.18 -0.50 -14.26
N GLN A 327 22.14 -1.82 -14.08
CA GLN A 327 21.72 -2.77 -15.11
C GLN A 327 20.24 -3.13 -14.89
N ILE A 328 19.36 -2.53 -15.69
CA ILE A 328 17.91 -2.78 -15.60
C ILE A 328 17.60 -4.18 -16.13
N GLU A 329 17.03 -5.02 -15.28
CA GLU A 329 16.70 -6.42 -15.59
C GLU A 329 15.20 -6.64 -15.76
N ARG A 330 14.40 -5.87 -15.00
CA ARG A 330 12.95 -6.06 -14.90
C ARG A 330 12.21 -4.74 -14.99
N ARG A 331 10.96 -4.83 -15.45
CA ARG A 331 10.00 -3.73 -15.39
C ARG A 331 8.60 -4.28 -15.08
N TRP A 332 7.80 -3.50 -14.38
CA TRP A 332 6.39 -3.80 -14.13
C TRP A 332 5.64 -2.53 -13.75
N SER A 333 4.34 -2.64 -13.65
CA SER A 333 3.49 -1.56 -13.15
C SER A 333 2.61 -2.06 -12.01
N GLY A 334 2.20 -1.15 -11.14
CA GLY A 334 1.23 -1.37 -10.09
C GLY A 334 0.18 -0.28 -10.11
N GLN A 335 -0.98 -0.57 -9.51
CA GLN A 335 -2.02 0.41 -9.31
C GLN A 335 -2.03 0.88 -7.86
N VAL A 336 -2.16 2.18 -7.66
CA VAL A 336 -2.40 2.78 -6.35
C VAL A 336 -3.78 3.43 -6.35
N ILE A 337 -4.44 3.42 -5.19
CA ILE A 337 -5.72 4.09 -5.00
C ILE A 337 -5.51 5.23 -4.03
N GLU A 338 -5.67 6.44 -4.51
CA GLU A 338 -5.64 7.66 -3.70
C GLU A 338 -7.05 8.02 -3.20
N THR A 339 -7.10 8.79 -2.13
CA THR A 339 -8.32 9.38 -1.56
C THR A 339 -8.23 10.89 -1.54
N ASP A 340 -9.35 11.58 -1.48
CA ASP A 340 -9.41 13.06 -1.44
C ASP A 340 -8.65 13.65 -0.24
N ASP A 341 -8.62 12.95 0.88
CA ASP A 341 -8.02 13.44 2.11
C ASP A 341 -6.66 12.81 2.43
N MET A 342 -6.12 12.00 1.49
CA MET A 342 -4.79 11.38 1.56
C MET A 342 -4.63 10.28 2.63
N LEU A 343 -5.70 9.87 3.31
CA LEU A 343 -5.69 8.77 4.27
C LEU A 343 -6.66 7.65 3.83
N PRO A 344 -6.35 6.38 4.13
CA PRO A 344 -7.17 5.25 3.71
C PRO A 344 -8.54 5.24 4.38
N PHE A 345 -9.48 4.52 3.77
CA PHE A 345 -10.77 4.15 4.35
C PHE A 345 -10.69 2.73 4.91
N ILE A 346 -10.80 2.59 6.23
CA ILE A 346 -10.71 1.30 6.93
C ILE A 346 -11.80 1.24 7.99
N GLY A 347 -12.73 0.28 7.89
CA GLY A 347 -13.76 0.10 8.90
C GLY A 347 -15.09 -0.41 8.36
N GLN A 348 -16.11 -0.25 9.18
CA GLN A 348 -17.47 -0.76 8.92
C GLN A 348 -18.21 0.14 7.93
N VAL A 349 -18.88 -0.48 6.96
CA VAL A 349 -19.71 0.19 5.93
C VAL A 349 -21.18 -0.26 5.97
N ALA A 350 -21.45 -1.45 6.50
CA ALA A 350 -22.77 -1.99 6.78
C ALA A 350 -22.69 -2.95 7.97
N ASP A 351 -23.81 -3.44 8.47
CA ASP A 351 -23.84 -4.36 9.60
C ASP A 351 -22.95 -5.58 9.32
N HIS A 352 -21.94 -5.79 10.19
CA HIS A 352 -20.95 -6.86 10.07
C HIS A 352 -20.14 -6.89 8.76
N GLN A 353 -20.12 -5.79 7.99
CA GLN A 353 -19.38 -5.67 6.74
C GLN A 353 -18.36 -4.55 6.82
N TYR A 354 -17.12 -4.87 6.47
CA TYR A 354 -15.98 -3.99 6.63
C TYR A 354 -15.17 -3.91 5.34
N ILE A 355 -14.58 -2.75 5.08
CA ILE A 355 -13.70 -2.51 3.93
C ILE A 355 -12.34 -1.99 4.34
N ALA A 356 -11.38 -2.11 3.43
CA ALA A 356 -10.10 -1.44 3.51
C ALA A 356 -9.62 -1.08 2.10
N THR A 357 -9.38 0.23 1.85
CA THR A 357 -8.99 0.76 0.53
C THR A 357 -8.35 2.14 0.64
N GLY A 358 -7.79 2.65 -0.48
CA GLY A 358 -7.28 4.02 -0.53
C GLY A 358 -5.90 4.19 0.10
N PHE A 359 -5.00 3.22 -0.08
CA PHE A 359 -3.70 3.19 0.61
C PHE A 359 -2.63 4.09 -0.02
N ALA A 360 -2.92 4.76 -1.15
CA ALA A 360 -1.97 5.51 -1.95
C ALA A 360 -0.68 4.70 -2.20
N GLY A 361 0.50 5.27 -2.16
CA GLY A 361 1.78 4.55 -2.29
C GLY A 361 2.20 3.75 -1.05
N ASN A 362 1.47 3.84 0.06
CA ASN A 362 1.80 3.15 1.32
C ASN A 362 1.08 1.80 1.50
N GLY A 363 0.83 1.08 0.39
CA GLY A 363 -0.01 -0.13 0.36
C GLY A 363 0.38 -1.25 1.32
N LEU A 364 1.68 -1.51 1.55
CA LEU A 364 2.10 -2.54 2.51
C LEU A 364 1.88 -2.10 3.96
N THR A 365 2.19 -0.85 4.26
CA THR A 365 2.07 -0.32 5.62
C THR A 365 0.61 -0.14 6.01
N PHE A 366 -0.17 0.60 5.21
CA PHE A 366 -1.59 0.78 5.47
C PHE A 366 -2.41 -0.50 5.29
N GLY A 367 -2.01 -1.39 4.39
CA GLY A 367 -2.65 -2.70 4.24
C GLY A 367 -2.47 -3.58 5.48
N THR A 368 -1.29 -3.55 6.10
CA THR A 368 -1.02 -4.24 7.37
C THR A 368 -1.80 -3.61 8.51
N LEU A 369 -1.77 -2.26 8.63
CA LEU A 369 -2.59 -1.53 9.61
C LEU A 369 -4.07 -1.85 9.45
N ALA A 370 -4.56 -1.92 8.22
CA ALA A 370 -5.93 -2.30 7.93
C ALA A 370 -6.25 -3.70 8.44
N GLY A 371 -5.35 -4.66 8.24
CA GLY A 371 -5.50 -6.00 8.82
C GLY A 371 -5.66 -6.00 10.35
N MET A 372 -4.85 -5.17 11.04
CA MET A 372 -4.97 -4.98 12.50
C MET A 372 -6.32 -4.36 12.88
N MET A 373 -6.71 -3.28 12.20
CA MET A 373 -7.97 -2.59 12.49
C MET A 373 -9.21 -3.43 12.22
N LEU A 374 -9.19 -4.24 11.16
CA LEU A 374 -10.29 -5.16 10.83
C LEU A 374 -10.39 -6.30 11.85
N HIS A 375 -9.25 -6.82 12.33
CA HIS A 375 -9.22 -7.75 13.44
C HIS A 375 -9.87 -7.13 14.70
N ASP A 376 -9.45 -5.93 15.08
CA ASP A 376 -9.96 -5.24 16.27
C ASP A 376 -11.47 -4.95 16.16
N ALA A 377 -11.94 -4.58 14.96
CA ALA A 377 -13.36 -4.33 14.71
C ALA A 377 -14.21 -5.60 14.89
N VAL A 378 -13.75 -6.76 14.41
CA VAL A 378 -14.44 -8.05 14.55
C VAL A 378 -14.40 -8.58 15.99
N THR A 379 -13.28 -8.34 16.70
CA THR A 379 -13.10 -8.80 18.10
C THR A 379 -13.58 -7.78 19.13
N THR A 380 -14.14 -6.64 18.69
CA THR A 380 -14.58 -5.53 19.52
C THR A 380 -13.46 -4.93 20.41
N ALA A 381 -12.23 -5.05 19.97
CA ALA A 381 -11.09 -4.44 20.64
C ALA A 381 -11.02 -2.94 20.38
N THR A 382 -10.40 -2.21 21.32
CA THR A 382 -10.19 -0.77 21.17
C THR A 382 -9.14 -0.49 20.10
N ASN A 383 -9.44 0.44 19.20
CA ASN A 383 -8.52 0.81 18.12
C ASN A 383 -8.38 2.35 18.06
N PRO A 384 -7.17 2.90 18.22
CA PRO A 384 -6.97 4.35 18.25
C PRO A 384 -7.15 5.02 16.87
N TRP A 385 -7.00 4.29 15.79
CA TRP A 385 -7.10 4.82 14.42
C TRP A 385 -8.52 4.82 13.86
N LYS A 386 -9.48 4.18 14.56
CA LYS A 386 -10.86 3.98 14.08
C LYS A 386 -11.50 5.29 13.61
N ALA A 387 -11.46 6.34 14.42
CA ALA A 387 -12.09 7.61 14.06
C ALA A 387 -11.40 8.32 12.89
N LEU A 388 -10.07 8.24 12.83
CA LEU A 388 -9.26 8.88 11.78
C LEU A 388 -9.48 8.24 10.41
N LEU A 389 -9.62 6.90 10.37
CA LEU A 389 -9.66 6.12 9.12
C LEU A 389 -11.06 5.57 8.80
N ASP A 390 -12.10 5.98 9.54
CA ASP A 390 -13.49 5.55 9.34
C ASP A 390 -13.93 5.83 7.89
N PRO A 391 -14.50 4.84 7.19
CA PRO A 391 -15.04 5.04 5.84
C PRO A 391 -16.13 6.11 5.76
N ASN A 392 -16.84 6.34 6.86
CA ASN A 392 -17.91 7.34 6.97
C ASN A 392 -17.44 8.70 7.49
N ARG A 393 -16.12 8.88 7.72
CA ARG A 393 -15.59 10.18 8.14
C ARG A 393 -15.97 11.27 7.14
N LYS A 394 -16.36 12.44 7.65
CA LYS A 394 -16.62 13.60 6.80
C LYS A 394 -15.28 14.06 6.23
N ALA A 395 -15.15 14.07 4.90
CA ALA A 395 -14.08 14.81 4.25
C ALA A 395 -14.13 16.24 4.79
N SER A 396 -13.00 16.75 5.27
CA SER A 396 -12.94 18.14 5.77
C SER A 396 -13.44 19.07 4.69
N SER A 397 -14.57 19.71 4.93
CA SER A 397 -15.35 20.69 4.15
C SER A 397 -15.11 20.74 2.64
N LEU A 398 -16.20 20.64 1.88
CA LEU A 398 -16.26 20.92 0.41
C LEU A 398 -15.55 22.22 -0.02
N ASP A 399 -15.34 23.18 0.86
CA ASP A 399 -14.61 24.44 0.61
C ASP A 399 -13.10 24.23 0.38
N ALA A 400 -12.51 23.14 0.91
CA ALA A 400 -11.13 22.77 0.60
C ALA A 400 -11.00 22.12 -0.79
N LEU A 401 -12.06 21.53 -1.33
CA LEU A 401 -12.10 20.91 -2.66
C LEU A 401 -12.12 21.95 -3.78
N SER A 402 -12.88 23.04 -3.66
CA SER A 402 -12.92 24.12 -4.66
C SER A 402 -11.59 24.88 -4.73
N GLY A 403 -10.91 25.09 -3.60
CA GLY A 403 -9.59 25.72 -3.55
C GLY A 403 -8.45 24.82 -4.09
N ARG A 404 -8.56 23.50 -3.98
CA ARG A 404 -7.52 22.55 -4.45
C ARG A 404 -7.59 22.24 -5.93
N ILE A 405 -8.78 22.25 -6.54
CA ILE A 405 -8.91 22.11 -8.00
C ILE A 405 -8.17 23.26 -8.72
N GLU A 406 -8.06 24.45 -8.08
CA GLU A 406 -7.33 25.59 -8.65
C GLU A 406 -5.86 25.70 -8.18
N THR A 407 -5.47 25.11 -7.06
CA THR A 407 -4.13 25.33 -6.46
C THR A 407 -3.24 24.07 -6.39
N ASP A 408 -3.77 22.86 -6.62
CA ASP A 408 -2.95 21.65 -6.70
C ASP A 408 -2.23 21.60 -8.06
N PRO A 409 -0.89 21.64 -8.13
CA PRO A 409 -0.15 21.46 -9.38
C PRO A 409 -0.56 20.21 -10.15
N ARG A 410 -0.95 19.16 -9.46
CA ARG A 410 -1.52 17.93 -10.04
C ARG A 410 -2.84 18.16 -10.77
N SER A 411 -3.66 19.10 -10.30
CA SER A 411 -4.92 19.46 -10.96
C SER A 411 -4.71 20.40 -12.16
N ARG A 412 -3.69 21.29 -12.13
CA ARG A 412 -3.36 22.19 -13.25
C ARG A 412 -2.78 21.46 -14.46
N ALA A 413 -1.97 20.42 -14.25
CA ALA A 413 -1.50 19.54 -15.31
C ALA A 413 -2.66 18.75 -15.96
N ARG A 414 -3.71 18.42 -15.18
CA ARG A 414 -4.90 17.69 -15.63
C ARG A 414 -5.87 18.57 -16.47
N GLY A 415 -6.02 19.86 -16.15
CA GLY A 415 -6.95 20.78 -16.85
C GLY A 415 -6.43 21.28 -18.20
N ARG A 416 -5.12 21.33 -18.43
CA ARG A 416 -4.53 21.78 -19.69
C ARG A 416 -4.54 20.74 -20.81
N ALA A 417 -4.64 19.44 -20.47
CA ALA A 417 -4.75 18.37 -21.47
C ALA A 417 -6.16 18.17 -22.02
N ALA A 418 -7.20 18.63 -21.30
CA ALA A 418 -8.60 18.46 -21.71
C ALA A 418 -9.15 19.57 -22.64
N HIS A 419 -8.36 20.62 -22.95
CA HIS A 419 -8.77 21.74 -23.81
C HIS A 419 -7.90 21.91 -25.07
N ARG A 420 -7.20 20.86 -25.51
CA ARG A 420 -6.56 20.81 -26.82
C ARG A 420 -6.94 19.51 -27.53
N GLU A 421 -8.17 19.49 -28.00
CA GLU A 421 -8.66 18.84 -29.22
C GLU A 421 -9.93 19.54 -29.70
#